data_774ce6868d191ac715ad274ffb35ccdf
#
_entry.id   774ce6868d191ac715ad274ffb35ccdf
#
_cell.length_a   1.000
_cell.length_b   1.000
_cell.length_c   1.000
_cell.angle_alpha   90.00
_cell.angle_beta   90.00
_cell.angle_gamma   90.00
#
_symmetry.space_group_name_H-M   'P 1'
#
loop_
_entity.id
_entity.type
_entity.pdbx_description
1 polymer ?
#
loop_
_entity_poly.entity_id
_entity_poly.type
_entity_poly.pdbx_seq_one_letter_code
_entity_poly.pdbx_strand_id
1 'polypeptide(L)'
;MSKLVFVTQQVDPGHPALGATVPKIRALAERVDEVVVLADRTVAGALPDNCRSLSFAARTRAGRGARFGTLLAGELRPRPVAVVAHMCPIYAVLAAPLARPLGVPVLLWYTHWARTRTLEAAARAATAIVSVDRRSFPIESTKVVPIGHGIDLAEFPCAERTNGAGDFRLASLGRYSRAKGLETIVRGVRLALDDGLDVRLEVFGPSLNAAERQHRAELERLVAELDLDKRVRLDRAVLRSEVPDVLTRARALVNNMEAGAPDKVVYEAAATCLPVVVSNPVFDELTDGLGVDLMFPRADPAALAERIRSLAAMSPEARAAVGRTLHDRVAAHHSVAHWAEGILEVAAR
;
A
#
# COMPACT_ATOMS: atom_id res chain seq x y z
N MET A 1 -20.08 -2.55 -25.60
CA MET A 1 -20.15 -2.17 -24.17
C MET A 1 -19.13 -2.99 -23.43
N SER A 2 -18.09 -2.34 -22.93
CA SER A 2 -16.99 -2.98 -22.18
C SER A 2 -17.37 -3.15 -20.71
N LYS A 3 -17.41 -4.39 -20.23
CA LYS A 3 -17.74 -4.72 -18.85
C LYS A 3 -16.54 -5.38 -18.17
N LEU A 4 -16.27 -5.01 -16.90
CA LEU A 4 -15.23 -5.64 -16.08
C LEU A 4 -15.86 -6.19 -14.79
N VAL A 5 -15.46 -7.38 -14.38
CA VAL A 5 -15.86 -7.95 -13.08
C VAL A 5 -14.71 -7.80 -12.08
N PHE A 6 -14.97 -7.07 -10.99
CA PHE A 6 -13.99 -6.81 -9.92
C PHE A 6 -14.41 -7.52 -8.64
N VAL A 7 -13.55 -8.39 -8.12
CA VAL A 7 -13.83 -9.22 -6.94
C VAL A 7 -12.97 -8.76 -5.77
N THR A 8 -13.59 -8.39 -4.65
CA THR A 8 -12.88 -7.96 -3.44
C THR A 8 -13.61 -8.43 -2.18
N GLN A 9 -13.00 -8.30 -0.99
CA GLN A 9 -13.64 -8.66 0.27
C GLN A 9 -14.75 -7.66 0.62
N GLN A 10 -14.41 -6.38 0.62
CA GLN A 10 -15.41 -5.33 0.90
C GLN A 10 -15.04 -4.01 0.21
N VAL A 11 -16.06 -3.20 0.01
CA VAL A 11 -15.95 -1.83 -0.51
C VAL A 11 -16.42 -0.88 0.58
N ASP A 12 -15.47 -0.25 1.26
CA ASP A 12 -15.70 0.66 2.37
C ASP A 12 -14.59 1.72 2.38
N PRO A 13 -14.91 2.98 2.02
CA PRO A 13 -13.92 4.07 1.97
C PRO A 13 -13.24 4.32 3.31
N GLY A 14 -13.96 4.10 4.43
CA GLY A 14 -13.44 4.32 5.79
C GLY A 14 -12.60 3.16 6.32
N HIS A 15 -12.50 2.03 5.61
CA HIS A 15 -11.75 0.88 6.11
C HIS A 15 -10.24 1.13 6.05
N PRO A 16 -9.48 0.99 7.16
CA PRO A 16 -8.06 1.34 7.22
C PRO A 16 -7.18 0.64 6.17
N ALA A 17 -7.46 -0.63 5.86
CA ALA A 17 -6.68 -1.41 4.91
C ALA A 17 -7.32 -1.47 3.51
N LEU A 18 -8.65 -1.61 3.42
CA LEU A 18 -9.37 -1.83 2.16
C LEU A 18 -9.96 -0.55 1.55
N GLY A 19 -9.90 0.59 2.24
CA GLY A 19 -10.36 1.88 1.71
C GLY A 19 -9.71 2.25 0.38
N ALA A 20 -8.45 1.90 0.18
CA ALA A 20 -7.73 2.09 -1.08
C ALA A 20 -8.29 1.27 -2.28
N THR A 21 -9.26 0.37 -2.06
CA THR A 21 -9.93 -0.38 -3.14
C THR A 21 -10.92 0.52 -3.90
N VAL A 22 -11.54 1.48 -3.22
CA VAL A 22 -12.54 2.39 -3.84
C VAL A 22 -11.93 3.24 -4.96
N PRO A 23 -10.81 3.96 -4.77
CA PRO A 23 -10.15 4.69 -5.86
C PRO A 23 -9.78 3.79 -7.06
N LYS A 24 -9.35 2.57 -6.83
CA LYS A 24 -9.04 1.60 -7.90
C LYS A 24 -10.26 1.23 -8.72
N ILE A 25 -11.41 0.99 -8.06
CA ILE A 25 -12.67 0.73 -8.76
C ILE A 25 -13.11 1.94 -9.57
N ARG A 26 -12.98 3.16 -9.00
CA ARG A 26 -13.29 4.42 -9.72
C ARG A 26 -12.42 4.59 -10.96
N ALA A 27 -11.13 4.38 -10.86
CA ALA A 27 -10.21 4.49 -11.98
C ALA A 27 -10.50 3.47 -13.10
N LEU A 28 -10.97 2.26 -12.76
CA LEU A 28 -11.46 1.30 -13.74
C LEU A 28 -12.78 1.75 -14.37
N ALA A 29 -13.71 2.30 -13.56
CA ALA A 29 -15.00 2.77 -14.02
C ALA A 29 -14.91 3.95 -15.03
N GLU A 30 -13.85 4.76 -14.95
CA GLU A 30 -13.54 5.81 -15.91
C GLU A 30 -13.11 5.27 -17.29
N ARG A 31 -12.74 3.99 -17.39
CA ARG A 31 -12.11 3.35 -18.56
C ARG A 31 -12.95 2.26 -19.22
N VAL A 32 -14.03 1.84 -18.55
CA VAL A 32 -14.97 0.85 -19.09
C VAL A 32 -16.41 1.32 -18.91
N ASP A 33 -17.32 0.79 -19.72
CA ASP A 33 -18.74 1.18 -19.66
C ASP A 33 -19.42 0.73 -18.37
N GLU A 34 -19.03 -0.43 -17.83
CA GLU A 34 -19.59 -1.00 -16.59
C GLU A 34 -18.54 -1.73 -15.77
N VAL A 35 -18.51 -1.50 -14.44
CA VAL A 35 -17.78 -2.32 -13.48
C VAL A 35 -18.76 -3.06 -12.58
N VAL A 36 -18.77 -4.39 -12.63
CA VAL A 36 -19.53 -5.23 -11.71
C VAL A 36 -18.63 -5.63 -10.54
N VAL A 37 -18.98 -5.17 -9.35
CA VAL A 37 -18.20 -5.42 -8.14
C VAL A 37 -18.84 -6.58 -7.35
N LEU A 38 -18.13 -7.70 -7.27
CA LEU A 38 -18.50 -8.82 -6.40
C LEU A 38 -17.77 -8.66 -5.07
N ALA A 39 -18.50 -8.40 -3.99
CA ALA A 39 -17.94 -8.19 -2.66
C ALA A 39 -18.76 -8.89 -1.57
N ASP A 40 -18.15 -9.14 -0.41
CA ASP A 40 -18.88 -9.62 0.77
C ASP A 40 -19.80 -8.50 1.30
N ARG A 41 -19.28 -7.26 1.32
CA ARG A 41 -19.98 -6.04 1.77
C ARG A 41 -19.60 -4.83 0.92
N THR A 42 -20.57 -3.98 0.63
CA THR A 42 -20.38 -2.67 -0.01
C THR A 42 -21.12 -1.60 0.78
N VAL A 43 -20.46 -0.50 1.08
CA VAL A 43 -21.09 0.70 1.67
C VAL A 43 -21.86 1.42 0.57
N ALA A 44 -23.11 1.80 0.87
CA ALA A 44 -23.95 2.53 -0.08
C ALA A 44 -23.31 3.87 -0.47
N GLY A 45 -23.40 4.23 -1.75
CA GLY A 45 -22.84 5.48 -2.28
C GLY A 45 -21.31 5.51 -2.43
N ALA A 46 -20.61 4.41 -2.15
CA ALA A 46 -19.14 4.37 -2.27
C ALA A 46 -18.65 4.30 -3.72
N LEU A 47 -19.48 3.84 -4.63
CA LEU A 47 -19.12 3.54 -6.04
C LEU A 47 -19.79 4.53 -7.00
N PRO A 48 -19.18 4.79 -8.18
CA PRO A 48 -19.77 5.55 -9.28
C PRO A 48 -21.04 4.90 -9.85
N ASP A 49 -21.82 5.68 -10.62
CA ASP A 49 -23.12 5.25 -11.17
C ASP A 49 -23.01 4.11 -12.18
N ASN A 50 -21.89 4.00 -12.91
CA ASN A 50 -21.60 2.89 -13.82
C ASN A 50 -21.00 1.66 -13.11
N CYS A 51 -21.02 1.64 -11.77
CA CYS A 51 -20.61 0.50 -10.97
C CYS A 51 -21.83 -0.17 -10.31
N ARG A 52 -21.94 -1.49 -10.48
CA ARG A 52 -22.98 -2.30 -9.84
C ARG A 52 -22.34 -3.26 -8.84
N SER A 53 -22.83 -3.26 -7.60
CA SER A 53 -22.31 -4.14 -6.54
C SER A 53 -23.27 -5.31 -6.27
N LEU A 54 -22.72 -6.52 -6.22
CA LEU A 54 -23.42 -7.76 -5.89
C LEU A 54 -22.74 -8.44 -4.70
N SER A 55 -23.51 -8.75 -3.65
CA SER A 55 -22.97 -9.37 -2.45
C SER A 55 -23.01 -10.90 -2.52
N PHE A 56 -21.85 -11.51 -2.30
CA PHE A 56 -21.73 -12.97 -2.10
C PHE A 56 -21.70 -13.38 -0.62
N ALA A 57 -22.07 -12.48 0.31
CA ALA A 57 -22.09 -12.77 1.73
C ALA A 57 -22.95 -14.00 2.04
N ALA A 58 -22.42 -14.90 2.86
CA ALA A 58 -23.13 -16.08 3.35
C ALA A 58 -22.57 -16.51 4.72
N ARG A 59 -23.40 -17.26 5.49
CA ARG A 59 -23.02 -17.72 6.85
C ARG A 59 -21.87 -18.72 6.85
N THR A 60 -21.71 -19.49 5.78
CA THR A 60 -20.66 -20.53 5.67
C THR A 60 -19.72 -20.23 4.52
N ARG A 61 -18.48 -20.75 4.59
CA ARG A 61 -17.50 -20.64 3.50
C ARG A 61 -17.98 -21.30 2.22
N ALA A 62 -18.61 -22.47 2.32
CA ALA A 62 -19.18 -23.19 1.17
C ALA A 62 -20.33 -22.41 0.54
N GLY A 63 -21.26 -21.88 1.33
CA GLY A 63 -22.34 -21.03 0.86
C GLY A 63 -21.85 -19.76 0.19
N ARG A 64 -20.79 -19.14 0.73
CA ARG A 64 -20.14 -17.98 0.12
C ARG A 64 -19.54 -18.31 -1.24
N GLY A 65 -18.84 -19.44 -1.35
CA GLY A 65 -18.27 -19.92 -2.62
C GLY A 65 -19.34 -20.23 -3.66
N ALA A 66 -20.43 -20.91 -3.28
CA ALA A 66 -21.55 -21.23 -4.16
C ALA A 66 -22.25 -19.95 -4.66
N ARG A 67 -22.55 -19.01 -3.76
CA ARG A 67 -23.16 -17.73 -4.12
C ARG A 67 -22.27 -16.89 -5.04
N PHE A 68 -20.96 -16.83 -4.76
CA PHE A 68 -19.99 -16.21 -5.65
C PHE A 68 -20.02 -16.83 -7.05
N GLY A 69 -20.00 -18.18 -7.15
CA GLY A 69 -20.05 -18.89 -8.42
C GLY A 69 -21.31 -18.58 -9.23
N THR A 70 -22.48 -18.57 -8.58
CA THR A 70 -23.77 -18.23 -9.21
C THR A 70 -23.77 -16.79 -9.72
N LEU A 71 -23.33 -15.82 -8.90
CA LEU A 71 -23.27 -14.41 -9.29
C LEU A 71 -22.28 -14.22 -10.46
N LEU A 72 -21.10 -14.81 -10.37
CA LEU A 72 -20.11 -14.71 -11.43
C LEU A 72 -20.64 -15.31 -12.74
N ALA A 73 -21.26 -16.49 -12.71
CA ALA A 73 -21.80 -17.14 -13.90
C ALA A 73 -22.83 -16.25 -14.62
N GLY A 74 -23.67 -15.52 -13.86
CA GLY A 74 -24.61 -14.52 -14.40
C GLY A 74 -23.90 -13.34 -15.07
N GLU A 75 -22.75 -12.94 -14.56
CA GLU A 75 -22.00 -11.80 -15.06
C GLU A 75 -21.03 -12.12 -16.21
N LEU A 76 -20.85 -13.39 -16.53
CA LEU A 76 -20.02 -13.78 -17.70
C LEU A 76 -20.73 -13.56 -19.06
N ARG A 77 -22.00 -13.14 -19.02
CA ARG A 77 -22.79 -12.79 -20.23
C ARG A 77 -23.49 -11.44 -20.04
N PRO A 78 -23.27 -10.43 -20.92
CA PRO A 78 -22.25 -10.40 -22.01
C PRO A 78 -20.83 -10.60 -21.44
N ARG A 79 -19.94 -11.11 -22.29
CA ARG A 79 -18.56 -11.45 -21.92
C ARG A 79 -17.81 -10.23 -21.39
N PRO A 80 -17.31 -10.23 -20.14
CA PRO A 80 -16.51 -9.14 -19.60
C PRO A 80 -15.08 -9.15 -20.19
N VAL A 81 -14.41 -8.00 -20.16
CA VAL A 81 -13.00 -7.88 -20.58
C VAL A 81 -12.06 -8.67 -19.67
N ALA A 82 -12.38 -8.75 -18.37
CA ALA A 82 -11.65 -9.56 -17.41
C ALA A 82 -12.47 -9.81 -16.14
N VAL A 83 -12.03 -10.82 -15.37
CA VAL A 83 -12.35 -10.98 -13.93
C VAL A 83 -11.10 -10.66 -13.12
N VAL A 84 -11.14 -9.63 -12.29
CA VAL A 84 -10.01 -9.20 -11.44
C VAL A 84 -10.26 -9.62 -10.00
N ALA A 85 -9.50 -10.58 -9.49
CA ALA A 85 -9.51 -10.99 -8.07
C ALA A 85 -8.52 -10.12 -7.28
N HIS A 86 -9.03 -9.10 -6.56
CA HIS A 86 -8.22 -8.14 -5.82
C HIS A 86 -7.92 -8.63 -4.39
N MET A 87 -6.66 -8.99 -4.12
CA MET A 87 -6.17 -9.48 -2.82
C MET A 87 -6.91 -10.72 -2.27
N CYS A 88 -7.63 -11.43 -3.12
CA CYS A 88 -8.49 -12.57 -2.75
C CYS A 88 -8.15 -13.81 -3.58
N PRO A 89 -7.05 -14.52 -3.31
CA PRO A 89 -6.60 -15.67 -4.12
C PRO A 89 -7.66 -16.75 -4.33
N ILE A 90 -8.50 -17.03 -3.31
CA ILE A 90 -9.55 -18.05 -3.43
C ILE A 90 -10.55 -17.76 -4.55
N TYR A 91 -10.85 -16.48 -4.80
CA TYR A 91 -11.80 -16.12 -5.85
C TYR A 91 -11.18 -16.20 -7.25
N ALA A 92 -9.87 -16.07 -7.39
CA ALA A 92 -9.20 -16.41 -8.66
C ALA A 92 -9.31 -17.91 -8.96
N VAL A 93 -9.16 -18.79 -7.94
CA VAL A 93 -9.34 -20.23 -8.07
C VAL A 93 -10.77 -20.60 -8.48
N LEU A 94 -11.76 -19.97 -7.83
CA LEU A 94 -13.17 -20.24 -8.10
C LEU A 94 -13.65 -19.64 -9.44
N ALA A 95 -13.08 -18.51 -9.86
CA ALA A 95 -13.44 -17.85 -11.11
C ALA A 95 -12.87 -18.56 -12.36
N ALA A 96 -11.67 -19.12 -12.25
CA ALA A 96 -10.96 -19.69 -13.41
C ALA A 96 -11.75 -20.78 -14.16
N PRO A 97 -12.39 -21.78 -13.51
CA PRO A 97 -13.15 -22.81 -14.22
C PRO A 97 -14.43 -22.28 -14.90
N LEU A 98 -14.95 -21.12 -14.48
CA LEU A 98 -16.13 -20.51 -15.06
C LEU A 98 -15.78 -19.54 -16.20
N ALA A 99 -14.76 -18.72 -16.00
CA ALA A 99 -14.40 -17.62 -16.89
C ALA A 99 -13.50 -18.05 -18.06
N ARG A 100 -12.45 -18.84 -17.78
CA ARG A 100 -11.46 -19.22 -18.81
C ARG A 100 -12.01 -20.04 -19.98
N PRO A 101 -12.94 -20.99 -19.81
CA PRO A 101 -13.56 -21.70 -20.95
C PRO A 101 -14.35 -20.77 -21.88
N LEU A 102 -14.79 -19.60 -21.38
CA LEU A 102 -15.46 -18.57 -22.17
C LEU A 102 -14.47 -17.55 -22.76
N GLY A 103 -13.17 -17.79 -22.63
CA GLY A 103 -12.11 -16.89 -23.08
C GLY A 103 -12.02 -15.59 -22.29
N VAL A 104 -12.55 -15.56 -21.05
CA VAL A 104 -12.46 -14.41 -20.15
C VAL A 104 -11.21 -14.56 -19.28
N PRO A 105 -10.24 -13.63 -19.35
CA PRO A 105 -9.04 -13.71 -18.52
C PRO A 105 -9.37 -13.48 -17.04
N VAL A 106 -8.70 -14.25 -16.17
CA VAL A 106 -8.77 -14.11 -14.71
C VAL A 106 -7.46 -13.53 -14.25
N LEU A 107 -7.49 -12.29 -13.77
CA LEU A 107 -6.33 -11.57 -13.24
C LEU A 107 -6.32 -11.63 -11.72
N LEU A 108 -5.19 -12.00 -11.13
CA LEU A 108 -5.00 -11.95 -9.68
C LEU A 108 -4.14 -10.72 -9.34
N TRP A 109 -4.76 -9.69 -8.73
CA TRP A 109 -4.00 -8.64 -8.06
C TRP A 109 -3.58 -9.10 -6.67
N TYR A 110 -2.27 -9.17 -6.43
CA TYR A 110 -1.76 -9.58 -5.13
C TYR A 110 -0.41 -8.91 -4.81
N THR A 111 -0.33 -8.33 -3.61
CA THR A 111 0.88 -7.71 -3.07
C THR A 111 0.95 -8.00 -1.57
N HIS A 112 1.62 -9.09 -1.20
CA HIS A 112 1.84 -9.49 0.18
C HIS A 112 2.95 -10.55 0.22
N TRP A 113 3.75 -10.53 1.27
CA TRP A 113 4.88 -11.46 1.44
C TRP A 113 4.46 -12.91 1.79
N ALA A 114 3.24 -13.12 2.29
CA ALA A 114 2.83 -14.45 2.76
C ALA A 114 2.53 -15.41 1.58
N ARG A 115 3.26 -16.51 1.54
CA ARG A 115 3.01 -17.64 0.65
C ARG A 115 2.03 -18.62 1.31
N THR A 116 0.95 -18.97 0.61
CA THR A 116 -0.06 -19.94 1.08
C THR A 116 -0.42 -20.92 -0.03
N ARG A 117 -0.91 -22.12 0.34
CA ARG A 117 -1.39 -23.12 -0.63
C ARG A 117 -2.50 -22.56 -1.55
N THR A 118 -3.39 -21.70 -1.00
CA THR A 118 -4.43 -21.05 -1.78
C THR A 118 -3.83 -20.07 -2.80
N LEU A 119 -2.78 -19.33 -2.43
CA LEU A 119 -2.08 -18.45 -3.36
C LEU A 119 -1.39 -19.25 -4.49
N GLU A 120 -0.77 -20.37 -4.17
CA GLU A 120 -0.17 -21.27 -5.18
C GLU A 120 -1.20 -21.80 -6.17
N ALA A 121 -2.37 -22.21 -5.67
CA ALA A 121 -3.47 -22.64 -6.52
C ALA A 121 -3.99 -21.48 -7.40
N ALA A 122 -4.12 -20.28 -6.84
CA ALA A 122 -4.55 -19.10 -7.57
C ALA A 122 -3.54 -18.67 -8.64
N ALA A 123 -2.24 -18.74 -8.37
CA ALA A 123 -1.18 -18.45 -9.34
C ALA A 123 -1.22 -19.40 -10.55
N ARG A 124 -1.53 -20.68 -10.32
CA ARG A 124 -1.75 -21.65 -11.40
C ARG A 124 -3.02 -21.36 -12.20
N ALA A 125 -4.13 -21.04 -11.50
CA ALA A 125 -5.44 -20.86 -12.07
C ALA A 125 -5.59 -19.54 -12.84
N ALA A 126 -4.96 -18.45 -12.37
CA ALA A 126 -5.01 -17.15 -13.00
C ALA A 126 -4.39 -17.15 -14.41
N THR A 127 -4.95 -16.34 -15.32
CA THR A 127 -4.37 -16.06 -16.63
C THR A 127 -3.10 -15.25 -16.48
N ALA A 128 -3.13 -14.20 -15.67
CA ALA A 128 -1.99 -13.38 -15.28
C ALA A 128 -2.08 -12.98 -13.81
N ILE A 129 -0.92 -12.67 -13.24
CA ILE A 129 -0.78 -12.13 -11.89
C ILE A 129 -0.29 -10.70 -12.04
N VAL A 130 -1.01 -9.75 -11.45
CA VAL A 130 -0.62 -8.36 -11.44
C VAL A 130 -0.20 -7.96 -10.03
N SER A 131 0.91 -7.24 -9.90
CA SER A 131 1.47 -6.86 -8.62
C SER A 131 2.13 -5.48 -8.69
N VAL A 132 2.61 -4.97 -7.56
CA VAL A 132 3.32 -3.67 -7.53
C VAL A 132 4.63 -3.75 -8.30
N ASP A 133 5.41 -4.79 -8.01
CA ASP A 133 6.72 -5.12 -8.55
C ASP A 133 6.82 -6.65 -8.62
N ARG A 134 7.76 -7.21 -9.38
CA ARG A 134 7.96 -8.67 -9.45
C ARG A 134 8.34 -9.26 -8.08
N ARG A 135 9.13 -8.53 -7.28
CA ARG A 135 9.56 -8.92 -5.93
C ARG A 135 8.41 -8.89 -4.89
N SER A 136 7.31 -8.21 -5.22
CA SER A 136 6.13 -8.09 -4.35
C SER A 136 5.23 -9.32 -4.34
N PHE A 137 5.49 -10.29 -5.23
CA PHE A 137 4.75 -11.55 -5.29
C PHE A 137 5.63 -12.69 -4.75
N PRO A 138 5.19 -13.42 -3.71
CA PRO A 138 6.06 -14.35 -2.96
C PRO A 138 6.29 -15.70 -3.65
N ILE A 139 5.83 -15.86 -4.89
CA ILE A 139 5.99 -17.09 -5.67
C ILE A 139 6.62 -16.71 -7.01
N GLU A 140 7.73 -17.33 -7.35
CA GLU A 140 8.36 -17.16 -8.66
C GLU A 140 7.43 -17.61 -9.79
N SER A 141 7.11 -16.71 -10.71
CA SER A 141 6.20 -16.97 -11.81
C SER A 141 6.43 -16.02 -12.98
N THR A 142 6.45 -16.58 -14.19
CA THR A 142 6.51 -15.81 -15.45
C THR A 142 5.22 -15.03 -15.75
N LYS A 143 4.13 -15.36 -15.06
CA LYS A 143 2.83 -14.66 -15.19
C LYS A 143 2.76 -13.34 -14.46
N VAL A 144 3.78 -12.97 -13.65
CA VAL A 144 3.77 -11.72 -12.86
C VAL A 144 4.07 -10.52 -13.76
N VAL A 145 3.13 -9.61 -13.80
CA VAL A 145 3.24 -8.33 -14.51
C VAL A 145 3.20 -7.20 -13.47
N PRO A 146 4.26 -6.38 -13.35
CA PRO A 146 4.26 -5.21 -12.48
C PRO A 146 3.38 -4.10 -13.10
N ILE A 147 2.49 -3.51 -12.29
CA ILE A 147 1.58 -2.42 -12.70
C ILE A 147 1.47 -1.31 -11.65
N GLY A 148 2.44 -1.21 -10.75
CA GLY A 148 2.42 -0.21 -9.68
C GLY A 148 1.40 -0.51 -8.57
N HIS A 149 1.29 0.38 -7.58
CA HIS A 149 0.48 0.16 -6.38
C HIS A 149 -0.98 0.63 -6.51
N GLY A 150 -1.25 1.64 -7.32
CA GLY A 150 -2.55 2.30 -7.43
C GLY A 150 -2.80 3.27 -6.26
N ILE A 151 -2.02 4.34 -6.20
CA ILE A 151 -2.16 5.45 -5.25
C ILE A 151 -3.07 6.51 -5.85
N ASP A 152 -4.05 6.96 -5.10
CA ASP A 152 -4.92 8.08 -5.48
C ASP A 152 -4.20 9.41 -5.20
N LEU A 153 -3.70 10.05 -6.24
CA LEU A 153 -2.98 11.33 -6.10
C LEU A 153 -3.88 12.47 -5.65
N ALA A 154 -5.19 12.38 -5.89
CA ALA A 154 -6.14 13.37 -5.39
C ALA A 154 -6.34 13.27 -3.87
N GLU A 155 -6.23 12.05 -3.30
CA GLU A 155 -6.23 11.83 -1.86
C GLU A 155 -4.89 12.25 -1.21
N PHE A 156 -3.79 12.15 -1.94
CA PHE A 156 -2.42 12.45 -1.47
C PHE A 156 -1.76 13.54 -2.34
N PRO A 157 -2.28 14.78 -2.34
CA PRO A 157 -1.70 15.84 -3.18
C PRO A 157 -0.31 16.24 -2.68
N CYS A 158 0.55 16.60 -3.64
CA CYS A 158 1.85 17.18 -3.30
C CYS A 158 1.64 18.48 -2.50
N ALA A 159 2.16 18.54 -1.29
CA ALA A 159 2.05 19.67 -0.40
C ALA A 159 3.34 20.49 -0.38
N GLU A 160 3.22 21.81 -0.50
CA GLU A 160 4.32 22.70 -0.19
C GLU A 160 4.58 22.69 1.32
N ARG A 161 5.82 22.35 1.70
CA ARG A 161 6.21 22.32 3.11
C ARG A 161 6.82 23.64 3.51
N THR A 162 6.16 24.32 4.43
CA THR A 162 6.72 25.56 5.00
C THR A 162 8.00 25.25 5.77
N ASN A 163 9.06 26.00 5.46
CA ASN A 163 10.36 25.90 6.12
C ASN A 163 10.35 26.60 7.48
N GLY A 164 9.42 26.21 8.38
CA GLY A 164 9.43 26.72 9.73
C GLY A 164 10.73 26.33 10.45
N ALA A 165 11.33 27.29 11.18
CA ALA A 165 12.34 26.99 12.18
C ALA A 165 11.71 26.07 13.23
N GLY A 166 12.25 24.87 13.41
CA GLY A 166 11.73 23.89 14.36
C GLY A 166 12.36 22.52 14.16
N ASP A 167 11.91 21.58 14.94
CA ASP A 167 12.34 20.19 14.94
C ASP A 167 12.20 19.50 13.56
N PHE A 168 13.14 18.63 13.26
CA PHE A 168 13.06 17.76 12.06
C PHE A 168 12.10 16.61 12.36
N ARG A 169 10.83 16.79 11.98
CA ARG A 169 9.76 15.86 12.30
C ARG A 169 9.73 14.66 11.37
N LEU A 170 9.85 13.47 11.93
CA LEU A 170 9.72 12.19 11.26
C LEU A 170 8.35 11.58 11.53
N ALA A 171 7.75 10.96 10.53
CA ALA A 171 6.56 10.13 10.67
C ALA A 171 6.88 8.66 10.36
N SER A 172 6.24 7.74 11.07
CA SER A 172 6.19 6.32 10.74
C SER A 172 4.76 5.82 10.91
N LEU A 173 4.19 5.20 9.89
CA LEU A 173 2.81 4.75 9.89
C LEU A 173 2.72 3.24 9.66
N GLY A 174 1.85 2.59 10.43
CA GLY A 174 1.56 1.18 10.30
C GLY A 174 1.39 0.49 11.64
N ARG A 175 0.99 -0.79 11.63
CA ARG A 175 0.77 -1.58 12.84
C ARG A 175 2.03 -1.67 13.69
N TYR A 176 1.86 -1.80 15.00
CA TYR A 176 2.96 -2.07 15.93
C TYR A 176 3.45 -3.52 15.83
N SER A 177 3.73 -3.99 14.62
CA SER A 177 4.27 -5.34 14.37
C SER A 177 5.80 -5.29 14.31
N ARG A 178 6.45 -6.40 14.74
CA ARG A 178 7.92 -6.52 14.68
C ARG A 178 8.47 -6.37 13.24
N ALA A 179 7.67 -6.73 12.23
CA ALA A 179 8.05 -6.55 10.83
C ALA A 179 8.33 -5.08 10.46
N LYS A 180 7.83 -4.12 11.23
CA LYS A 180 8.09 -2.69 11.03
C LYS A 180 9.44 -2.21 11.57
N GLY A 181 10.14 -3.01 12.37
CA GLY A 181 11.47 -2.70 12.91
C GLY A 181 11.53 -1.35 13.63
N LEU A 182 10.50 -1.02 14.41
CA LEU A 182 10.37 0.29 15.07
C LEU A 182 11.47 0.53 16.13
N GLU A 183 12.03 -0.53 16.73
CA GLU A 183 13.15 -0.42 17.65
C GLU A 183 14.38 0.23 16.99
N THR A 184 14.69 -0.15 15.75
CA THR A 184 15.78 0.45 14.99
C THR A 184 15.51 1.93 14.74
N ILE A 185 14.25 2.29 14.44
CA ILE A 185 13.87 3.69 14.20
C ILE A 185 14.04 4.52 15.48
N VAL A 186 13.57 4.03 16.62
CA VAL A 186 13.72 4.71 17.93
C VAL A 186 15.21 4.90 18.29
N ARG A 187 16.03 3.87 18.13
CA ARG A 187 17.48 3.97 18.35
C ARG A 187 18.18 4.91 17.37
N GLY A 188 17.80 4.91 16.11
CA GLY A 188 18.31 5.86 15.11
C GLY A 188 17.99 7.32 15.45
N VAL A 189 16.78 7.58 15.98
CA VAL A 189 16.41 8.92 16.50
C VAL A 189 17.30 9.31 17.68
N ARG A 190 17.60 8.38 18.62
CA ARG A 190 18.51 8.67 19.73
C ARG A 190 19.90 9.09 19.23
N LEU A 191 20.46 8.33 18.27
CA LEU A 191 21.76 8.65 17.71
C LEU A 191 21.76 10.01 16.98
N ALA A 192 20.71 10.32 16.22
CA ALA A 192 20.61 11.62 15.56
C ALA A 192 20.54 12.79 16.54
N LEU A 193 19.86 12.61 17.72
CA LEU A 193 19.84 13.60 18.80
C LEU A 193 21.22 13.74 19.46
N ASP A 194 21.93 12.62 19.70
CA ASP A 194 23.30 12.62 20.28
C ASP A 194 24.27 13.40 19.39
N ASP A 195 24.07 13.36 18.06
CA ASP A 195 24.82 14.14 17.07
C ASP A 195 24.33 15.61 16.94
N GLY A 196 23.41 16.07 17.81
CA GLY A 196 22.96 17.45 17.88
C GLY A 196 21.81 17.83 16.95
N LEU A 197 21.20 16.87 16.23
CA LEU A 197 20.03 17.18 15.41
C LEU A 197 18.77 17.30 16.27
N ASP A 198 18.05 18.43 16.16
CA ASP A 198 16.73 18.60 16.78
C ASP A 198 15.67 17.80 15.98
N VAL A 199 15.49 16.53 16.34
CA VAL A 199 14.60 15.60 15.66
C VAL A 199 13.48 15.10 16.58
N ARG A 200 12.29 14.85 16.00
CA ARG A 200 11.16 14.17 16.64
C ARG A 200 10.61 13.07 15.77
N LEU A 201 10.07 12.04 16.39
CA LEU A 201 9.41 10.91 15.73
C LEU A 201 7.97 10.77 16.22
N GLU A 202 7.04 10.68 15.28
CA GLU A 202 5.65 10.34 15.53
C GLU A 202 5.32 9.01 14.84
N VAL A 203 4.92 8.01 15.63
CA VAL A 203 4.53 6.68 15.14
C VAL A 203 3.02 6.52 15.29
N PHE A 204 2.32 6.25 14.19
CA PHE A 204 0.87 6.08 14.16
C PHE A 204 0.50 4.67 13.72
N GLY A 205 -0.31 3.99 14.52
CA GLY A 205 -0.79 2.68 14.12
C GLY A 205 -1.64 1.94 15.13
N PRO A 206 -2.37 0.90 14.68
CA PRO A 206 -3.09 0.03 15.57
C PRO A 206 -2.20 -1.08 16.14
N SER A 207 -2.64 -1.62 17.29
CA SER A 207 -2.19 -2.92 17.82
C SER A 207 -3.36 -3.90 17.71
N LEU A 208 -3.39 -4.71 16.64
CA LEU A 208 -4.55 -5.54 16.29
C LEU A 208 -4.66 -6.85 17.09
N ASN A 209 -3.56 -7.30 17.71
CA ASN A 209 -3.49 -8.56 18.46
C ASN A 209 -2.62 -8.43 19.71
N ALA A 210 -2.57 -9.48 20.52
CA ALA A 210 -1.81 -9.47 21.77
C ALA A 210 -0.31 -9.25 21.55
N ALA A 211 0.28 -9.87 20.53
CA ALA A 211 1.70 -9.72 20.22
C ALA A 211 2.06 -8.27 19.83
N GLU A 212 1.20 -7.60 19.07
CA GLU A 212 1.40 -6.19 18.71
C GLU A 212 1.23 -5.25 19.91
N ARG A 213 0.30 -5.54 20.83
CA ARG A 213 0.16 -4.79 22.08
C ARG A 213 1.39 -4.95 22.97
N GLN A 214 1.90 -6.17 23.09
CA GLN A 214 3.13 -6.45 23.83
C GLN A 214 4.32 -5.70 23.22
N HIS A 215 4.48 -5.77 21.91
CA HIS A 215 5.56 -5.08 21.20
C HIS A 215 5.48 -3.56 21.37
N ARG A 216 4.28 -2.96 21.34
CA ARG A 216 4.09 -1.55 21.65
C ARG A 216 4.55 -1.21 23.07
N ALA A 217 4.20 -2.02 24.07
CA ALA A 217 4.65 -1.81 25.45
C ALA A 217 6.17 -1.96 25.60
N GLU A 218 6.82 -2.83 24.79
CA GLU A 218 8.28 -2.93 24.70
C GLU A 218 8.89 -1.65 24.12
N LEU A 219 8.29 -1.08 23.08
CA LEU A 219 8.73 0.20 22.50
C LEU A 219 8.55 1.38 23.47
N GLU A 220 7.45 1.44 24.22
CA GLU A 220 7.22 2.45 25.26
C GLU A 220 8.31 2.39 26.33
N ARG A 221 8.72 1.19 26.77
CA ARG A 221 9.85 1.02 27.69
C ARG A 221 11.18 1.46 27.06
N LEU A 222 11.43 1.10 25.81
CA LEU A 222 12.64 1.51 25.10
C LEU A 222 12.73 3.04 24.96
N VAL A 223 11.62 3.72 24.71
CA VAL A 223 11.56 5.18 24.65
C VAL A 223 11.95 5.80 25.99
N ALA A 224 11.43 5.26 27.12
CA ALA A 224 11.78 5.72 28.45
C ALA A 224 13.25 5.40 28.82
N GLU A 225 13.73 4.19 28.52
CA GLU A 225 15.12 3.77 28.78
C GLU A 225 16.15 4.66 28.03
N LEU A 226 15.77 5.19 26.86
CA LEU A 226 16.60 6.08 26.05
C LEU A 226 16.35 7.58 26.34
N ASP A 227 15.54 7.94 27.32
CA ASP A 227 15.16 9.31 27.66
C ASP A 227 14.60 10.09 26.45
N LEU A 228 13.66 9.45 25.74
CA LEU A 228 13.07 9.97 24.50
C LEU A 228 11.60 10.38 24.62
N ASP A 229 11.01 10.41 25.83
CA ASP A 229 9.57 10.67 26.06
C ASP A 229 9.08 11.99 25.46
N LYS A 230 9.97 13.00 25.36
CA LYS A 230 9.67 14.31 24.76
C LYS A 230 9.95 14.36 23.26
N ARG A 231 10.55 13.32 22.69
CA ARG A 231 11.03 13.28 21.30
C ARG A 231 10.36 12.20 20.46
N VAL A 232 9.90 11.12 21.05
CA VAL A 232 9.23 10.01 20.37
C VAL A 232 7.83 9.84 20.93
N ARG A 233 6.85 9.87 20.04
CA ARG A 233 5.44 9.68 20.38
C ARG A 233 4.93 8.41 19.69
N LEU A 234 4.38 7.48 20.47
CA LEU A 234 3.76 6.24 20.01
C LEU A 234 2.25 6.39 20.11
N ASP A 235 1.60 6.70 18.99
CA ASP A 235 0.17 7.02 18.92
C ASP A 235 -0.70 5.85 18.48
N ARG A 236 -2.01 6.02 18.59
CA ARG A 236 -3.03 5.15 17.99
C ARG A 236 -3.06 5.35 16.47
N ALA A 237 -3.79 4.46 15.78
CA ALA A 237 -4.11 4.64 14.37
C ALA A 237 -4.86 5.95 14.14
N VAL A 238 -4.52 6.64 13.07
CA VAL A 238 -5.31 7.74 12.51
C VAL A 238 -6.30 7.19 11.48
N LEU A 239 -7.38 7.93 11.25
CA LEU A 239 -8.30 7.62 10.17
C LEU A 239 -7.61 7.77 8.81
N ARG A 240 -8.06 7.02 7.80
CA ARG A 240 -7.48 7.13 6.47
C ARG A 240 -7.50 8.56 5.93
N SER A 241 -8.58 9.30 6.16
CA SER A 241 -8.72 10.70 5.78
C SER A 241 -7.75 11.67 6.47
N GLU A 242 -7.16 11.26 7.59
CA GLU A 242 -6.20 12.06 8.36
C GLU A 242 -4.73 11.77 7.97
N VAL A 243 -4.51 10.67 7.22
CA VAL A 243 -3.14 10.29 6.80
C VAL A 243 -2.45 11.37 5.97
N PRO A 244 -3.10 12.03 4.98
CA PRO A 244 -2.48 13.12 4.23
C PRO A 244 -1.99 14.26 5.14
N ASP A 245 -2.76 14.65 6.16
CA ASP A 245 -2.39 15.70 7.10
C ASP A 245 -1.18 15.32 7.96
N VAL A 246 -1.10 14.05 8.40
CA VAL A 246 0.07 13.52 9.12
C VAL A 246 1.31 13.62 8.24
N LEU A 247 1.22 13.18 6.99
CA LEU A 247 2.33 13.20 6.05
C LEU A 247 2.77 14.63 5.68
N THR A 248 1.82 15.55 5.53
CA THR A 248 2.12 16.96 5.21
C THR A 248 2.89 17.66 6.33
N ARG A 249 2.61 17.32 7.60
CA ARG A 249 3.33 17.90 8.76
C ARG A 249 4.72 17.33 8.97
N ALA A 250 5.04 16.18 8.40
CA ALA A 250 6.35 15.55 8.53
C ALA A 250 7.40 16.19 7.59
N ARG A 251 8.68 16.01 7.92
CA ARG A 251 9.83 16.36 7.09
C ARG A 251 10.38 15.15 6.32
N ALA A 252 10.16 13.95 6.86
CA ALA A 252 10.40 12.68 6.18
C ALA A 252 9.51 11.59 6.76
N LEU A 253 9.16 10.58 5.92
CA LEU A 253 8.65 9.31 6.40
C LEU A 253 9.85 8.37 6.63
N VAL A 254 9.85 7.63 7.76
CA VAL A 254 10.78 6.53 8.00
C VAL A 254 10.01 5.21 7.94
N ASN A 255 10.46 4.30 7.10
CA ASN A 255 9.87 2.97 6.95
C ASN A 255 10.96 1.89 7.00
N ASN A 256 10.94 1.09 8.06
CA ASN A 256 11.90 0.00 8.29
C ASN A 256 11.23 -1.37 8.14
N MET A 257 10.41 -1.49 7.09
CA MET A 257 9.66 -2.73 6.82
C MET A 257 10.61 -3.85 6.37
N GLU A 258 10.27 -5.08 6.75
CA GLU A 258 10.93 -6.29 6.28
C GLU A 258 10.88 -6.39 4.75
N ALA A 259 11.94 -6.95 4.15
CA ALA A 259 12.04 -7.13 2.69
C ALA A 259 10.87 -7.95 2.12
N GLY A 260 10.50 -7.67 0.88
CA GLY A 260 9.40 -8.30 0.16
C GLY A 260 8.37 -7.29 -0.34
N ALA A 261 7.10 -7.56 -0.10
CA ALA A 261 6.03 -6.67 -0.59
C ALA A 261 6.17 -5.25 -0.02
N PRO A 262 6.02 -4.21 -0.86
CA PRO A 262 6.21 -2.84 -0.44
C PRO A 262 5.10 -2.39 0.52
N ASP A 263 5.48 -1.54 1.46
CA ASP A 263 4.52 -0.87 2.32
C ASP A 263 3.88 0.32 1.58
N LYS A 264 2.57 0.28 1.43
CA LYS A 264 1.80 1.28 0.67
C LYS A 264 2.05 2.72 1.13
N VAL A 265 2.24 2.92 2.43
CA VAL A 265 2.44 4.26 3.01
C VAL A 265 3.68 4.97 2.47
N VAL A 266 4.68 4.24 1.99
CA VAL A 266 5.86 4.85 1.37
C VAL A 266 5.48 5.57 0.07
N TYR A 267 4.66 4.94 -0.76
CA TYR A 267 4.14 5.59 -1.98
C TYR A 267 3.16 6.71 -1.67
N GLU A 268 2.31 6.56 -0.64
CA GLU A 268 1.41 7.63 -0.16
C GLU A 268 2.22 8.85 0.31
N ALA A 269 3.29 8.64 1.06
CA ALA A 269 4.19 9.71 1.49
C ALA A 269 4.91 10.38 0.30
N ALA A 270 5.47 9.58 -0.61
CA ALA A 270 6.10 10.07 -1.82
C ALA A 270 5.11 10.89 -2.69
N ALA A 271 3.85 10.45 -2.80
CA ALA A 271 2.80 11.19 -3.49
C ALA A 271 2.55 12.58 -2.90
N THR A 272 2.70 12.75 -1.57
CA THR A 272 2.60 14.09 -0.93
C THR A 272 3.88 14.93 -1.05
N CYS A 273 4.81 14.57 -1.94
CA CYS A 273 6.15 15.17 -2.04
C CYS A 273 6.97 15.07 -0.74
N LEU A 274 6.70 14.08 0.12
CA LEU A 274 7.44 13.84 1.34
C LEU A 274 8.65 12.94 1.04
N PRO A 275 9.88 13.34 1.37
CA PRO A 275 11.03 12.44 1.35
C PRO A 275 10.78 11.20 2.21
N VAL A 276 11.27 10.03 1.74
CA VAL A 276 11.10 8.75 2.41
C VAL A 276 12.47 8.14 2.71
N VAL A 277 12.70 7.71 3.94
CA VAL A 277 13.90 6.97 4.34
C VAL A 277 13.48 5.52 4.60
N VAL A 278 14.00 4.58 3.79
CA VAL A 278 13.44 3.23 3.68
C VAL A 278 14.53 2.15 3.76
N SER A 279 14.18 0.96 4.24
CA SER A 279 15.12 -0.17 4.34
C SER A 279 14.81 -1.32 3.37
N ASN A 280 13.60 -1.37 2.81
CA ASN A 280 13.21 -2.45 1.92
C ASN A 280 13.70 -2.20 0.50
N PRO A 281 14.54 -3.11 -0.09
CA PRO A 281 15.08 -2.96 -1.44
C PRO A 281 14.04 -2.86 -2.56
N VAL A 282 12.78 -3.18 -2.27
CA VAL A 282 11.69 -2.99 -3.24
C VAL A 282 11.52 -1.53 -3.67
N PHE A 283 12.04 -0.57 -2.88
CA PHE A 283 11.98 0.86 -3.14
C PHE A 283 13.20 1.42 -3.89
N ASP A 284 14.14 0.56 -4.34
CA ASP A 284 15.34 1.00 -5.06
C ASP A 284 14.96 1.93 -6.24
N GLU A 285 14.02 1.50 -7.11
CA GLU A 285 13.59 2.29 -8.27
C GLU A 285 12.92 3.62 -7.88
N LEU A 286 12.30 3.68 -6.69
CA LEU A 286 11.70 4.89 -6.18
C LEU A 286 12.76 5.88 -5.67
N THR A 287 13.87 5.40 -5.10
CA THR A 287 14.84 6.21 -4.35
C THR A 287 16.19 6.41 -5.05
N ASP A 288 16.50 5.69 -6.12
CA ASP A 288 17.77 5.79 -6.82
C ASP A 288 17.95 7.14 -7.54
N GLY A 289 19.20 7.62 -7.63
CA GLY A 289 19.58 8.80 -8.42
C GLY A 289 19.02 10.15 -7.91
N LEU A 290 18.64 10.25 -6.62
CA LEU A 290 18.07 11.47 -6.03
C LEU A 290 19.11 12.50 -5.55
N GLY A 291 20.41 12.20 -5.71
CA GLY A 291 21.48 13.05 -5.17
C GLY A 291 21.62 12.98 -3.64
N VAL A 292 20.81 12.19 -2.98
CA VAL A 292 20.89 11.82 -1.55
C VAL A 292 20.53 10.35 -1.42
N ASP A 293 21.26 9.63 -0.57
CA ASP A 293 20.94 8.24 -0.29
C ASP A 293 19.83 8.18 0.77
N LEU A 294 18.71 7.59 0.41
CA LEU A 294 17.52 7.41 1.26
C LEU A 294 17.33 5.96 1.73
N MET A 295 18.23 5.06 1.30
CA MET A 295 18.20 3.66 1.69
C MET A 295 19.12 3.41 2.88
N PHE A 296 18.70 2.51 3.80
CA PHE A 296 19.53 2.07 4.92
C PHE A 296 19.35 0.57 5.20
N PRO A 297 20.34 -0.14 5.75
CA PRO A 297 20.18 -1.52 6.17
C PRO A 297 19.17 -1.65 7.32
N ARG A 298 18.23 -2.58 7.21
CA ARG A 298 17.08 -2.71 8.10
C ARG A 298 17.38 -2.73 9.61
N ALA A 299 18.45 -3.35 10.04
CA ALA A 299 18.81 -3.48 11.47
C ALA A 299 19.90 -2.49 11.91
N ASP A 300 20.15 -1.43 11.13
CA ASP A 300 21.23 -0.49 11.37
C ASP A 300 20.71 0.90 11.78
N PRO A 301 20.64 1.20 13.08
CA PRO A 301 20.20 2.50 13.57
C PRO A 301 21.23 3.61 13.28
N ALA A 302 22.52 3.28 13.11
CA ALA A 302 23.56 4.27 12.80
C ALA A 302 23.42 4.73 11.34
N ALA A 303 23.28 3.81 10.41
CA ALA A 303 22.98 4.14 9.02
C ALA A 303 21.69 4.95 8.89
N LEU A 304 20.62 4.58 9.62
CA LEU A 304 19.40 5.37 9.63
C LEU A 304 19.64 6.80 10.14
N ALA A 305 20.35 6.98 11.25
CA ALA A 305 20.69 8.30 11.78
C ALA A 305 21.47 9.15 10.78
N GLU A 306 22.41 8.54 10.04
CA GLU A 306 23.15 9.19 8.96
C GLU A 306 22.22 9.68 7.84
N ARG A 307 21.26 8.85 7.37
CA ARG A 307 20.29 9.26 6.33
C ARG A 307 19.40 10.41 6.80
N ILE A 308 18.94 10.37 8.06
CA ILE A 308 18.14 11.46 8.65
C ILE A 308 18.97 12.75 8.69
N ARG A 309 20.23 12.71 9.14
CA ARG A 309 21.14 13.88 9.19
C ARG A 309 21.43 14.45 7.80
N SER A 310 21.74 13.59 6.83
CA SER A 310 21.98 13.99 5.44
C SER A 310 20.77 14.72 4.87
N LEU A 311 19.57 14.20 5.09
CA LEU A 311 18.34 14.82 4.63
C LEU A 311 18.04 16.13 5.38
N ALA A 312 18.31 16.20 6.68
CA ALA A 312 18.12 17.43 7.50
C ALA A 312 19.10 18.54 7.11
N ALA A 313 20.33 18.19 6.73
CA ALA A 313 21.36 19.13 6.29
C ALA A 313 21.12 19.74 4.90
N MET A 314 20.23 19.14 4.08
CA MET A 314 19.85 19.68 2.78
C MET A 314 19.16 21.04 2.92
N SER A 315 19.37 21.94 1.94
CA SER A 315 18.53 23.14 1.84
C SER A 315 17.04 22.75 1.66
N PRO A 316 16.13 23.63 2.09
CA PRO A 316 14.70 23.40 1.86
C PRO A 316 14.31 23.14 0.40
N GLU A 317 14.95 23.85 -0.53
CA GLU A 317 14.72 23.76 -1.97
C GLU A 317 15.22 22.41 -2.52
N ALA A 318 16.40 21.97 -2.08
CA ALA A 318 16.97 20.67 -2.47
C ALA A 318 16.09 19.52 -1.94
N ARG A 319 15.63 19.60 -0.68
CA ARG A 319 14.72 18.62 -0.09
C ARG A 319 13.36 18.59 -0.78
N ALA A 320 12.83 19.76 -1.16
CA ALA A 320 11.60 19.85 -1.95
C ALA A 320 11.77 19.25 -3.36
N ALA A 321 12.95 19.41 -3.98
CA ALA A 321 13.25 18.80 -5.26
C ALA A 321 13.25 17.27 -5.17
N VAL A 322 13.84 16.69 -4.12
CA VAL A 322 13.77 15.24 -3.83
C VAL A 322 12.30 14.80 -3.71
N GLY A 323 11.51 15.52 -2.93
CA GLY A 323 10.08 15.21 -2.75
C GLY A 323 9.29 15.25 -4.06
N ARG A 324 9.52 16.25 -4.92
CA ARG A 324 8.89 16.32 -6.25
C ARG A 324 9.29 15.16 -7.14
N THR A 325 10.57 14.79 -7.20
CA THR A 325 11.01 13.63 -7.99
C THR A 325 10.35 12.33 -7.52
N LEU A 326 10.21 12.15 -6.20
CA LEU A 326 9.49 10.99 -5.64
C LEU A 326 8.00 11.00 -6.05
N HIS A 327 7.34 12.16 -5.97
CA HIS A 327 5.97 12.33 -6.44
C HIS A 327 5.82 11.96 -7.93
N ASP A 328 6.69 12.48 -8.79
CA ASP A 328 6.63 12.26 -10.23
C ASP A 328 6.80 10.76 -10.56
N ARG A 329 7.68 10.05 -9.85
CA ARG A 329 7.84 8.59 -9.98
C ARG A 329 6.57 7.84 -9.55
N VAL A 330 5.94 8.24 -8.45
CA VAL A 330 4.66 7.66 -8.02
C VAL A 330 3.56 7.96 -9.03
N ALA A 331 3.48 9.19 -9.54
CA ALA A 331 2.50 9.59 -10.54
C ALA A 331 2.63 8.74 -11.83
N ALA A 332 3.86 8.55 -12.30
CA ALA A 332 4.14 7.82 -13.52
C ALA A 332 3.89 6.30 -13.41
N HIS A 333 4.24 5.68 -12.26
CA HIS A 333 4.32 4.22 -12.17
C HIS A 333 3.42 3.59 -11.10
N HIS A 334 2.86 4.39 -10.19
CA HIS A 334 2.11 3.88 -9.05
C HIS A 334 0.76 4.56 -8.83
N SER A 335 0.32 5.49 -9.70
CA SER A 335 -1.00 6.11 -9.61
C SER A 335 -2.13 5.11 -9.87
N VAL A 336 -3.36 5.40 -9.39
CA VAL A 336 -4.55 4.58 -9.69
C VAL A 336 -4.87 4.58 -11.19
N ALA A 337 -4.53 5.66 -11.91
CA ALA A 337 -4.68 5.77 -13.35
C ALA A 337 -3.79 4.74 -14.06
N HIS A 338 -2.48 4.77 -13.77
CA HIS A 338 -1.51 3.81 -14.30
C HIS A 338 -1.88 2.36 -13.94
N TRP A 339 -2.30 2.13 -12.69
CA TRP A 339 -2.74 0.81 -12.24
C TRP A 339 -3.95 0.29 -13.04
N ALA A 340 -4.96 1.14 -13.29
CA ALA A 340 -6.15 0.76 -14.04
C ALA A 340 -5.84 0.47 -15.53
N GLU A 341 -4.97 1.26 -16.13
CA GLU A 341 -4.44 1.03 -17.49
C GLU A 341 -3.71 -0.30 -17.57
N GLY A 342 -2.81 -0.58 -16.62
CA GLY A 342 -2.10 -1.85 -16.54
C GLY A 342 -3.03 -3.05 -16.40
N ILE A 343 -4.12 -2.96 -15.62
CA ILE A 343 -5.16 -4.01 -15.55
C ILE A 343 -5.76 -4.27 -16.93
N LEU A 344 -6.16 -3.23 -17.66
CA LEU A 344 -6.81 -3.37 -18.96
C LEU A 344 -5.85 -3.87 -20.05
N GLU A 345 -4.61 -3.40 -20.04
CA GLU A 345 -3.57 -3.89 -20.95
C GLU A 345 -3.27 -5.38 -20.75
N VAL A 346 -3.17 -5.83 -19.49
CA VAL A 346 -2.96 -7.24 -19.16
C VAL A 346 -4.19 -8.08 -19.54
N ALA A 347 -5.39 -7.53 -19.42
CA ALA A 347 -6.63 -8.19 -19.83
C ALA A 347 -6.75 -8.37 -21.35
N ALA A 348 -6.12 -7.50 -22.14
CA ALA A 348 -6.17 -7.51 -23.59
C ALA A 348 -5.15 -8.47 -24.26
N ARG A 349 -4.18 -8.98 -23.52
CA ARG A 349 -3.18 -9.97 -23.96
C ARG A 349 -3.78 -11.37 -24.06
#